data_90efc3b9942a2efce99680495d2d8bc6
#
_entry.id   90efc3b9942a2efce99680495d2d8bc6
#
_cell.length_a   1.000
_cell.length_b   1.000
_cell.length_c   1.000
_cell.angle_alpha   90.00
_cell.angle_beta   90.00
_cell.angle_gamma   90.00
#
_symmetry.space_group_name_H-M   'P 1'
#
loop_
_entity.id
_entity.type
_entity.pdbx_description
1 polymer ?
#
loop_
_entity_poly.entity_id
_entity_poly.type
_entity_poly.pdbx_seq_one_letter_code
_entity_poly.pdbx_strand_id
1 'polypeptide(L)'
;MNEPLSTEKKTINKAAKERQFKGMSLSERKLARREKLIEAGIEAYGTHGFFSVTVKDICNEAKLTERYFYESFKKSEELFQVIFLQLIEQLQQTVMQGVMQAAPDPKNMIRGGLTAIFTMLKNDPRVARIIYIDAMLVQELHNHATIHETMGRFDRLIHSFVTLMMPHIERSEQEISLVATGLNGYVTQIAVRWVMGGFKQ
;
A
#
# COMPACT_ATOMS: atom_id res chain seq x y z
N MET A 1 -10.15 67.84 -6.97
CA MET A 1 -9.21 67.61 -8.07
C MET A 1 -8.58 66.23 -7.77
N ASN A 2 -9.27 65.26 -8.28
CA ASN A 2 -8.89 64.30 -9.33
C ASN A 2 -7.76 63.34 -8.97
N GLU A 3 -8.18 62.20 -8.62
CA GLU A 3 -7.86 60.82 -9.05
C GLU A 3 -6.49 60.52 -9.68
N PRO A 4 -5.98 59.27 -9.60
CA PRO A 4 -6.71 58.06 -10.06
C PRO A 4 -6.54 56.74 -9.23
N LEU A 5 -7.66 56.18 -8.93
CA LEU A 5 -7.87 54.72 -8.65
C LEU A 5 -7.94 53.98 -9.99
N SER A 6 -6.90 53.33 -10.43
CA SER A 6 -6.97 52.42 -11.62
C SER A 6 -5.84 51.45 -11.83
N THR A 7 -5.07 50.99 -10.79
CA THR A 7 -3.93 50.10 -11.01
C THR A 7 -4.01 48.77 -10.22
N GLU A 8 -4.98 48.60 -9.33
CA GLU A 8 -5.05 47.38 -8.48
C GLU A 8 -5.92 46.23 -9.02
N LYS A 9 -6.68 46.44 -10.08
CA LYS A 9 -7.59 45.40 -10.64
C LYS A 9 -6.97 44.48 -11.71
N LYS A 10 -5.72 44.65 -12.11
CA LYS A 10 -5.08 43.83 -13.16
C LYS A 10 -4.16 42.73 -12.64
N THR A 11 -3.87 42.65 -11.34
CA THR A 11 -2.90 41.68 -10.79
C THR A 11 -3.55 40.42 -10.22
N ILE A 12 -4.87 40.39 -10.02
CA ILE A 12 -5.57 39.26 -9.38
C ILE A 12 -6.04 38.20 -10.37
N ASN A 13 -5.99 38.43 -11.67
CA ASN A 13 -6.54 37.52 -12.67
C ASN A 13 -5.50 36.71 -13.49
N LYS A 14 -4.25 36.60 -12.98
CA LYS A 14 -3.18 35.85 -13.66
C LYS A 14 -2.87 34.50 -13.03
N ALA A 15 -3.57 34.10 -11.99
CA ALA A 15 -3.25 32.93 -11.17
C ALA A 15 -4.14 31.71 -11.40
N ALA A 16 -4.95 31.61 -12.43
CA ALA A 16 -5.70 30.37 -12.71
C ALA A 16 -6.22 30.28 -14.14
N LYS A 17 -5.37 30.21 -15.11
CA LYS A 17 -5.71 29.53 -16.35
C LYS A 17 -4.67 28.45 -16.59
N GLU A 18 -4.71 27.39 -15.76
CA GLU A 18 -4.09 26.12 -16.12
C GLU A 18 -4.59 25.74 -17.50
N ARG A 19 -3.67 25.68 -18.46
CA ARG A 19 -4.01 25.29 -19.84
C ARG A 19 -4.53 23.87 -19.82
N GLN A 20 -5.84 23.72 -19.91
CA GLN A 20 -6.47 22.41 -20.13
C GLN A 20 -6.09 21.91 -21.52
N PHE A 21 -5.45 20.76 -21.59
CA PHE A 21 -5.25 20.02 -22.82
C PHE A 21 -6.08 18.73 -22.74
N LYS A 22 -7.01 18.54 -23.65
CA LYS A 22 -8.03 17.45 -23.63
C LYS A 22 -8.86 17.42 -22.35
N GLY A 23 -9.20 18.59 -21.76
CA GLY A 23 -10.08 18.68 -20.61
C GLY A 23 -9.42 18.42 -19.23
N MET A 24 -8.12 18.09 -19.18
CA MET A 24 -7.40 17.82 -17.92
C MET A 24 -6.40 18.94 -17.60
N SER A 25 -6.32 19.33 -16.32
CA SER A 25 -5.31 20.25 -15.79
C SER A 25 -3.91 19.63 -15.81
N LEU A 26 -2.88 20.44 -15.57
CA LEU A 26 -1.50 19.95 -15.43
C LEU A 26 -1.33 19.01 -14.23
N SER A 27 -2.00 19.33 -13.11
CA SER A 27 -2.00 18.53 -11.88
C SER A 27 -2.66 17.17 -12.11
N GLU A 28 -3.83 17.12 -12.72
CA GLU A 28 -4.53 15.87 -13.04
C GLU A 28 -3.70 14.97 -13.96
N ARG A 29 -3.03 15.55 -14.97
CA ARG A 29 -2.14 14.78 -15.85
C ARG A 29 -0.92 14.23 -15.12
N LYS A 30 -0.37 14.98 -14.15
CA LYS A 30 0.74 14.50 -13.31
C LYS A 30 0.29 13.33 -12.44
N LEU A 31 -0.87 13.43 -11.81
CA LEU A 31 -1.46 12.35 -11.02
C LEU A 31 -1.73 11.11 -11.88
N ALA A 32 -2.38 11.27 -13.02
CA ALA A 32 -2.66 10.15 -13.93
C ALA A 32 -1.38 9.43 -14.42
N ARG A 33 -0.28 10.17 -14.66
CA ARG A 33 1.02 9.55 -15.00
C ARG A 33 1.62 8.81 -13.81
N ARG A 34 1.49 9.38 -12.61
CA ARG A 34 1.98 8.76 -11.38
C ARG A 34 1.26 7.43 -11.10
N GLU A 35 -0.06 7.40 -11.26
CA GLU A 35 -0.86 6.18 -11.13
C GLU A 35 -0.44 5.10 -12.15
N LYS A 36 -0.22 5.47 -13.41
CA LYS A 36 0.29 4.53 -14.43
C LYS A 36 1.66 3.94 -14.07
N LEU A 37 2.54 4.73 -13.46
CA LEU A 37 3.83 4.22 -13.00
C LEU A 37 3.68 3.26 -11.81
N ILE A 38 2.72 3.50 -10.92
CA ILE A 38 2.40 2.61 -9.81
C ILE A 38 1.83 1.28 -10.35
N GLU A 39 0.85 1.33 -11.26
CA GLU A 39 0.28 0.14 -11.90
C GLU A 39 1.36 -0.68 -12.62
N ALA A 40 2.20 -0.02 -13.44
CA ALA A 40 3.31 -0.65 -14.13
C ALA A 40 4.36 -1.24 -13.16
N GLY A 41 4.59 -0.56 -12.03
CA GLY A 41 5.48 -1.05 -10.99
C GLY A 41 4.92 -2.30 -10.30
N ILE A 42 3.62 -2.34 -10.01
CA ILE A 42 2.95 -3.54 -9.46
C ILE A 42 3.10 -4.72 -10.43
N GLU A 43 2.85 -4.51 -11.72
CA GLU A 43 3.01 -5.53 -12.75
C GLU A 43 4.46 -6.03 -12.83
N ALA A 44 5.41 -5.12 -12.99
CA ALA A 44 6.81 -5.45 -13.20
C ALA A 44 7.44 -6.11 -11.96
N TYR A 45 7.31 -5.51 -10.79
CA TYR A 45 7.86 -6.05 -9.54
C TYR A 45 7.16 -7.35 -9.13
N GLY A 46 5.83 -7.39 -9.23
CA GLY A 46 5.07 -8.59 -8.87
C GLY A 46 5.36 -9.79 -9.76
N THR A 47 5.73 -9.56 -11.03
CA THR A 47 6.05 -10.62 -11.99
C THR A 47 7.51 -11.03 -11.93
N HIS A 48 8.43 -10.05 -11.94
CA HIS A 48 9.87 -10.30 -12.10
C HIS A 48 10.69 -10.12 -10.81
N GLY A 49 10.13 -9.45 -9.80
CA GLY A 49 10.80 -9.09 -8.55
C GLY A 49 11.54 -7.76 -8.62
N PHE A 50 11.64 -7.08 -7.48
CA PHE A 50 12.20 -5.73 -7.38
C PHE A 50 13.61 -5.61 -7.99
N PHE A 51 14.52 -6.53 -7.67
CA PHE A 51 15.91 -6.46 -8.10
C PHE A 51 16.16 -6.79 -9.58
N SER A 52 15.16 -7.36 -10.27
CA SER A 52 15.26 -7.71 -11.70
C SER A 52 14.65 -6.65 -12.61
N VAL A 53 14.06 -5.59 -12.06
CA VAL A 53 13.30 -4.58 -12.80
C VAL A 53 14.02 -3.24 -12.77
N THR A 54 14.23 -2.64 -13.93
CA THR A 54 14.81 -1.30 -14.08
C THR A 54 13.73 -0.22 -14.21
N VAL A 55 14.12 1.05 -13.98
CA VAL A 55 13.23 2.21 -14.27
C VAL A 55 12.75 2.20 -15.71
N LYS A 56 13.62 1.79 -16.64
CA LYS A 56 13.27 1.70 -18.07
C LYS A 56 12.18 0.67 -18.34
N ASP A 57 12.22 -0.46 -17.66
CA ASP A 57 11.19 -1.51 -17.80
C ASP A 57 9.82 -1.01 -17.30
N ILE A 58 9.79 -0.33 -16.15
CA ILE A 58 8.58 0.29 -15.62
C ILE A 58 8.03 1.35 -16.59
N CYS A 59 8.91 2.19 -17.15
CA CYS A 59 8.49 3.22 -18.10
C CYS A 59 7.94 2.64 -19.40
N ASN A 60 8.53 1.55 -19.88
CA ASN A 60 8.04 0.83 -21.05
C ASN A 60 6.64 0.25 -20.79
N GLU A 61 6.43 -0.40 -19.68
CA GLU A 61 5.13 -0.93 -19.26
C GLU A 61 4.08 0.17 -19.11
N ALA A 62 4.44 1.29 -18.47
CA ALA A 62 3.57 2.46 -18.29
C ALA A 62 3.31 3.23 -19.61
N LYS A 63 4.04 2.94 -20.69
CA LYS A 63 4.08 3.72 -21.94
C LYS A 63 4.41 5.19 -21.70
N LEU A 64 5.39 5.43 -20.83
CA LEU A 64 5.89 6.73 -20.43
C LEU A 64 7.41 6.81 -20.65
N THR A 65 7.95 8.03 -20.68
CA THR A 65 9.40 8.24 -20.70
C THR A 65 9.97 8.30 -19.29
N GLU A 66 11.27 7.99 -19.12
CA GLU A 66 11.98 8.08 -17.85
C GLU A 66 11.92 9.48 -17.21
N ARG A 67 11.79 10.54 -18.02
CA ARG A 67 11.58 11.89 -17.52
C ARG A 67 10.34 11.96 -16.60
N TYR A 68 9.22 11.31 -16.98
CA TYR A 68 8.00 11.31 -16.17
C TYR A 68 8.13 10.44 -14.92
N PHE A 69 8.99 9.42 -14.96
CA PHE A 69 9.35 8.69 -13.76
C PHE A 69 10.03 9.61 -12.74
N TYR A 70 11.10 10.31 -13.16
CA TYR A 70 11.86 11.20 -12.28
C TYR A 70 11.12 12.49 -11.88
N GLU A 71 10.04 12.86 -12.58
CA GLU A 71 9.09 13.89 -12.12
C GLU A 71 8.21 13.41 -10.95
N SER A 72 8.06 12.10 -10.75
CA SER A 72 7.15 11.47 -9.76
C SER A 72 7.88 10.76 -8.62
N PHE A 73 9.04 10.17 -8.90
CA PHE A 73 9.83 9.35 -7.99
C PHE A 73 11.32 9.61 -8.22
N LYS A 74 12.11 9.69 -7.14
CA LYS A 74 13.55 9.93 -7.22
C LYS A 74 14.33 8.67 -7.60
N LYS A 75 13.84 7.49 -7.18
CA LYS A 75 14.47 6.19 -7.39
C LYS A 75 13.42 5.06 -7.30
N SER A 76 13.80 3.87 -7.73
CA SER A 76 12.93 2.68 -7.76
C SER A 76 12.38 2.32 -6.37
N GLU A 77 13.18 2.49 -5.32
CA GLU A 77 12.79 2.19 -3.95
C GLU A 77 11.65 3.12 -3.46
N GLU A 78 11.62 4.37 -3.91
CA GLU A 78 10.53 5.29 -3.58
C GLU A 78 9.21 4.85 -4.24
N LEU A 79 9.26 4.42 -5.50
CA LEU A 79 8.10 3.82 -6.15
C LEU A 79 7.66 2.54 -5.43
N PHE A 80 8.62 1.64 -5.12
CA PHE A 80 8.33 0.40 -4.43
C PHE A 80 7.69 0.63 -3.06
N GLN A 81 8.19 1.59 -2.29
CA GLN A 81 7.63 2.00 -1.02
C GLN A 81 6.16 2.43 -1.15
N VAL A 82 5.84 3.26 -2.15
CA VAL A 82 4.46 3.71 -2.39
C VAL A 82 3.57 2.53 -2.75
N ILE A 83 4.02 1.63 -3.61
CA ILE A 83 3.32 0.40 -3.98
C ILE A 83 3.08 -0.47 -2.75
N PHE A 84 4.11 -0.72 -1.95
CA PHE A 84 4.02 -1.53 -0.75
C PHE A 84 2.97 -0.98 0.22
N LEU A 85 3.02 0.31 0.53
CA LEU A 85 2.06 0.95 1.43
C LEU A 85 0.61 0.87 0.91
N GLN A 86 0.41 1.09 -0.38
CA GLN A 86 -0.90 0.97 -1.03
C GLN A 86 -1.44 -0.47 -0.94
N LEU A 87 -0.61 -1.47 -1.22
CA LEU A 87 -1.01 -2.87 -1.18
C LEU A 87 -1.28 -3.35 0.26
N ILE A 88 -0.49 -2.90 1.24
CA ILE A 88 -0.74 -3.19 2.66
C ILE A 88 -2.05 -2.56 3.13
N GLU A 89 -2.34 -1.32 2.73
CA GLU A 89 -3.61 -0.68 3.06
C GLU A 89 -4.79 -1.43 2.44
N GLN A 90 -4.69 -1.84 1.18
CA GLN A 90 -5.69 -2.66 0.50
C GLN A 90 -5.90 -4.00 1.21
N LEU A 91 -4.81 -4.66 1.65
CA LEU A 91 -4.88 -5.89 2.41
C LEU A 91 -5.61 -5.68 3.73
N GLN A 92 -5.30 -4.62 4.48
CA GLN A 92 -5.97 -4.29 5.73
C GLN A 92 -7.47 -4.05 5.55
N GLN A 93 -7.87 -3.30 4.51
CA GLN A 93 -9.27 -3.07 4.18
C GLN A 93 -10.00 -4.37 3.86
N THR A 94 -9.37 -5.23 3.05
CA THR A 94 -9.91 -6.55 2.67
C THR A 94 -10.11 -7.45 3.89
N VAL A 95 -9.13 -7.49 4.79
CA VAL A 95 -9.23 -8.23 6.06
C VAL A 95 -10.36 -7.70 6.92
N MET A 96 -10.43 -6.38 7.10
CA MET A 96 -11.47 -5.76 7.91
C MET A 96 -12.87 -6.04 7.36
N GLN A 97 -13.05 -5.99 6.04
CA GLN A 97 -14.30 -6.37 5.39
C GLN A 97 -14.68 -7.83 5.68
N GLY A 98 -13.72 -8.76 5.54
CA GLY A 98 -13.94 -10.17 5.85
C GLY A 98 -14.33 -10.42 7.30
N VAL A 99 -13.69 -9.70 8.22
CA VAL A 99 -14.01 -9.72 9.66
C VAL A 99 -15.42 -9.21 9.92
N MET A 100 -15.78 -8.05 9.39
CA MET A 100 -17.07 -7.41 9.63
C MET A 100 -18.25 -8.18 9.01
N GLN A 101 -18.06 -8.78 7.85
CA GLN A 101 -19.09 -9.63 7.22
C GLN A 101 -19.42 -10.89 8.03
N ALA A 102 -18.47 -11.36 8.83
CA ALA A 102 -18.63 -12.53 9.67
C ALA A 102 -19.04 -12.22 11.12
N ALA A 103 -19.22 -10.95 11.47
CA ALA A 103 -19.67 -10.52 12.79
C ALA A 103 -21.13 -11.01 13.08
N PRO A 104 -21.53 -11.24 14.35
CA PRO A 104 -20.78 -10.88 15.58
C PRO A 104 -19.95 -12.03 16.18
N ASP A 105 -19.96 -13.23 15.62
CA ASP A 105 -19.26 -14.38 16.21
C ASP A 105 -17.72 -14.26 16.03
N PRO A 106 -16.94 -14.14 17.12
CA PRO A 106 -15.50 -13.91 17.05
C PRO A 106 -14.74 -15.00 16.27
N LYS A 107 -15.16 -16.25 16.37
CA LYS A 107 -14.53 -17.37 15.64
C LYS A 107 -14.73 -17.25 14.13
N ASN A 108 -15.93 -16.87 13.72
CA ASN A 108 -16.24 -16.63 12.32
C ASN A 108 -15.54 -15.35 11.80
N MET A 109 -15.40 -14.31 12.65
CA MET A 109 -14.66 -13.09 12.31
C MET A 109 -13.19 -13.40 12.00
N ILE A 110 -12.50 -14.21 12.83
CA ILE A 110 -11.13 -14.65 12.55
C ILE A 110 -11.07 -15.43 11.23
N ARG A 111 -11.98 -16.38 11.05
CA ARG A 111 -12.05 -17.15 9.79
C ARG A 111 -12.27 -16.26 8.59
N GLY A 112 -13.18 -15.28 8.67
CA GLY A 112 -13.45 -14.30 7.62
C GLY A 112 -12.22 -13.49 7.25
N GLY A 113 -11.50 -12.96 8.22
CA GLY A 113 -10.26 -12.21 8.01
C GLY A 113 -9.16 -13.06 7.35
N LEU A 114 -8.91 -14.28 7.85
CA LEU A 114 -7.93 -15.20 7.26
C LEU A 114 -8.31 -15.61 5.84
N THR A 115 -9.58 -15.93 5.59
CA THR A 115 -10.08 -16.26 4.25
C THR A 115 -9.87 -15.08 3.29
N ALA A 116 -10.12 -13.85 3.74
CA ALA A 116 -9.92 -12.65 2.94
C ALA A 116 -8.44 -12.47 2.52
N ILE A 117 -7.49 -12.65 3.45
CA ILE A 117 -6.04 -12.60 3.16
C ILE A 117 -5.69 -13.63 2.08
N PHE A 118 -5.94 -14.88 2.35
CA PHE A 118 -5.48 -15.96 1.44
C PHE A 118 -6.20 -15.93 0.08
N THR A 119 -7.46 -15.49 0.03
CA THR A 119 -8.18 -15.28 -1.23
C THR A 119 -7.55 -14.15 -2.04
N MET A 120 -7.23 -13.01 -1.42
CA MET A 120 -6.57 -11.90 -2.09
C MET A 120 -5.22 -12.32 -2.67
N LEU A 121 -4.38 -12.98 -1.88
CA LEU A 121 -3.05 -13.45 -2.31
C LEU A 121 -3.12 -14.48 -3.44
N LYS A 122 -4.12 -15.37 -3.41
CA LYS A 122 -4.34 -16.36 -4.46
C LYS A 122 -4.84 -15.74 -5.77
N ASN A 123 -5.72 -14.75 -5.67
CA ASN A 123 -6.29 -14.08 -6.84
C ASN A 123 -5.28 -13.18 -7.54
N ASP A 124 -4.35 -12.59 -6.78
CA ASP A 124 -3.26 -11.79 -7.34
C ASP A 124 -1.91 -12.17 -6.72
N PRO A 125 -1.19 -13.14 -7.30
CA PRO A 125 0.13 -13.56 -6.85
C PRO A 125 1.20 -12.45 -6.83
N ARG A 126 1.02 -11.40 -7.63
CA ARG A 126 1.92 -10.23 -7.67
C ARG A 126 1.94 -9.50 -6.33
N VAL A 127 0.75 -9.31 -5.74
CA VAL A 127 0.58 -8.71 -4.41
C VAL A 127 1.34 -9.53 -3.35
N ALA A 128 1.17 -10.86 -3.41
CA ALA A 128 1.83 -11.75 -2.48
C ALA A 128 3.36 -11.66 -2.56
N ARG A 129 3.92 -11.61 -3.77
CA ARG A 129 5.35 -11.43 -3.99
C ARG A 129 5.85 -10.12 -3.42
N ILE A 130 5.22 -9.00 -3.77
CA ILE A 130 5.63 -7.67 -3.31
C ILE A 130 5.62 -7.59 -1.79
N ILE A 131 4.51 -8.00 -1.15
CA ILE A 131 4.32 -7.85 0.30
C ILE A 131 5.21 -8.81 1.11
N TYR A 132 5.33 -10.08 0.69
CA TYR A 132 5.91 -11.13 1.53
C TYR A 132 7.31 -11.56 1.11
N ILE A 133 7.75 -11.24 -0.11
CA ILE A 133 9.09 -11.63 -0.60
C ILE A 133 9.97 -10.39 -0.78
N ASP A 134 9.61 -9.50 -1.71
CA ASP A 134 10.47 -8.38 -2.09
C ASP A 134 10.60 -7.35 -0.96
N ALA A 135 9.53 -7.09 -0.20
CA ALA A 135 9.55 -6.15 0.92
C ALA A 135 10.55 -6.54 2.03
N MET A 136 10.81 -7.83 2.21
CA MET A 136 11.80 -8.31 3.18
C MET A 136 13.24 -8.02 2.76
N LEU A 137 13.48 -7.81 1.47
CA LEU A 137 14.80 -7.63 0.87
C LEU A 137 15.15 -6.16 0.62
N VAL A 138 14.15 -5.27 0.54
CA VAL A 138 14.34 -3.84 0.27
C VAL A 138 14.62 -3.11 1.58
N GLN A 139 15.91 -2.82 1.84
CA GLN A 139 16.37 -2.23 3.11
C GLN A 139 15.74 -0.87 3.43
N GLU A 140 15.46 -0.06 2.40
CA GLU A 140 14.82 1.24 2.56
C GLU A 140 13.47 1.18 3.27
N LEU A 141 12.75 0.06 3.14
CA LEU A 141 11.48 -0.14 3.84
C LEU A 141 11.68 -0.29 5.35
N HIS A 142 12.77 -0.93 5.76
CA HIS A 142 13.00 -1.26 7.18
C HIS A 142 13.30 -0.02 8.05
N ASN A 143 13.74 1.06 7.44
CA ASN A 143 14.08 2.30 8.15
C ASN A 143 13.00 3.37 8.09
N HIS A 144 11.83 3.08 7.51
CA HIS A 144 10.78 4.08 7.30
C HIS A 144 9.70 4.01 8.38
N ALA A 145 9.57 5.06 9.18
CA ALA A 145 8.60 5.12 10.29
C ALA A 145 7.16 4.80 9.86
N THR A 146 6.73 5.31 8.70
CA THR A 146 5.38 5.05 8.15
C THR A 146 5.15 3.56 7.87
N ILE A 147 6.18 2.82 7.48
CA ILE A 147 6.08 1.39 7.22
C ILE A 147 5.93 0.63 8.52
N HIS A 148 6.73 0.97 9.55
CA HIS A 148 6.58 0.38 10.88
C HIS A 148 5.20 0.66 11.48
N GLU A 149 4.70 1.88 11.35
CA GLU A 149 3.36 2.23 11.78
C GLU A 149 2.28 1.42 11.06
N THR A 150 2.42 1.29 9.74
CA THR A 150 1.47 0.55 8.91
C THR A 150 1.45 -0.94 9.25
N MET A 151 2.62 -1.55 9.45
CA MET A 151 2.72 -2.94 9.91
C MET A 151 2.12 -3.14 11.31
N GLY A 152 2.36 -2.21 12.21
CA GLY A 152 1.79 -2.25 13.57
C GLY A 152 0.25 -2.19 13.63
N ARG A 153 -0.42 -1.80 12.53
CA ARG A 153 -1.89 -1.86 12.48
C ARG A 153 -2.42 -3.30 12.51
N PHE A 154 -1.72 -4.25 11.90
CA PHE A 154 -2.08 -5.67 11.99
C PHE A 154 -1.91 -6.20 13.41
N ASP A 155 -0.82 -5.84 14.08
CA ASP A 155 -0.60 -6.24 15.47
C ASP A 155 -1.71 -5.71 16.37
N ARG A 156 -2.12 -4.44 16.22
CA ARG A 156 -3.24 -3.86 16.97
C ARG A 156 -4.57 -4.55 16.67
N LEU A 157 -4.82 -4.93 15.43
CA LEU A 157 -6.03 -5.68 15.05
C LEU A 157 -6.04 -7.04 15.78
N ILE A 158 -4.94 -7.79 15.70
CA ILE A 158 -4.82 -9.10 16.37
C ILE A 158 -4.91 -8.95 17.89
N HIS A 159 -4.26 -7.93 18.46
CA HIS A 159 -4.37 -7.59 19.88
C HIS A 159 -5.83 -7.41 20.30
N SER A 160 -6.61 -6.64 19.54
CA SER A 160 -8.03 -6.43 19.82
C SER A 160 -8.82 -7.75 19.78
N PHE A 161 -8.50 -8.65 18.85
CA PHE A 161 -9.13 -9.98 18.79
C PHE A 161 -8.72 -10.88 19.95
N VAL A 162 -7.46 -10.89 20.35
CA VAL A 162 -6.99 -11.67 21.49
C VAL A 162 -7.72 -11.22 22.77
N THR A 163 -7.84 -9.92 22.97
CA THR A 163 -8.57 -9.35 24.11
C THR A 163 -10.05 -9.73 24.07
N LEU A 164 -10.70 -9.65 22.91
CA LEU A 164 -12.11 -10.00 22.75
C LEU A 164 -12.37 -11.50 22.99
N MET A 165 -11.47 -12.37 22.53
CA MET A 165 -11.63 -13.83 22.62
C MET A 165 -11.30 -14.37 24.03
N MET A 166 -10.54 -13.64 24.81
CA MET A 166 -10.05 -14.09 26.13
C MET A 166 -10.36 -13.09 27.24
N PRO A 167 -11.62 -12.66 27.44
CA PRO A 167 -11.98 -11.59 28.37
C PRO A 167 -11.76 -11.95 29.84
N HIS A 168 -11.61 -13.24 30.15
CA HIS A 168 -11.46 -13.75 31.52
C HIS A 168 -10.02 -14.07 31.90
N ILE A 169 -9.07 -13.86 30.98
CA ILE A 169 -7.66 -14.12 31.26
C ILE A 169 -7.00 -12.80 31.59
N GLU A 170 -6.65 -12.65 32.89
CA GLU A 170 -5.80 -11.52 33.32
C GLU A 170 -4.41 -11.68 32.69
N ARG A 171 -4.10 -10.81 31.72
CA ARG A 171 -2.80 -10.71 31.07
C ARG A 171 -2.36 -9.26 31.02
N SER A 172 -1.06 -9.07 31.13
CA SER A 172 -0.48 -7.74 30.91
C SER A 172 -0.58 -7.35 29.43
N GLU A 173 -0.60 -6.07 29.14
CA GLU A 173 -0.52 -5.51 27.79
C GLU A 173 0.67 -6.09 27.01
N GLN A 174 1.79 -6.32 27.69
CA GLN A 174 3.00 -6.88 27.07
C GLN A 174 2.80 -8.34 26.61
N GLU A 175 2.12 -9.16 27.42
CA GLU A 175 1.80 -10.55 27.06
C GLU A 175 0.84 -10.61 25.88
N ILE A 176 -0.19 -9.77 25.85
CA ILE A 176 -1.14 -9.71 24.72
C ILE A 176 -0.42 -9.24 23.45
N SER A 177 0.45 -8.23 23.55
CA SER A 177 1.25 -7.74 22.41
C SER A 177 2.19 -8.82 21.87
N LEU A 178 2.83 -9.59 22.75
CA LEU A 178 3.70 -10.72 22.35
C LEU A 178 2.91 -11.81 21.61
N VAL A 179 1.72 -12.16 22.11
CA VAL A 179 0.83 -13.11 21.44
C VAL A 179 0.37 -12.59 20.08
N ALA A 180 -0.01 -11.31 20.00
CA ALA A 180 -0.43 -10.69 18.73
C ALA A 180 0.69 -10.72 17.69
N THR A 181 1.91 -10.35 18.09
CA THR A 181 3.10 -10.40 17.21
C THR A 181 3.40 -11.83 16.76
N GLY A 182 3.30 -12.81 17.68
CA GLY A 182 3.49 -14.22 17.35
C GLY A 182 2.46 -14.74 16.34
N LEU A 183 1.19 -14.40 16.54
CA LEU A 183 0.12 -14.78 15.59
C LEU A 183 0.30 -14.11 14.22
N ASN A 184 0.67 -12.84 14.19
CA ASN A 184 0.98 -12.13 12.94
C ASN A 184 2.16 -12.79 12.21
N GLY A 185 3.24 -13.12 12.95
CA GLY A 185 4.38 -13.86 12.42
C GLY A 185 4.00 -15.24 11.86
N TYR A 186 3.11 -15.96 12.55
CA TYR A 186 2.61 -17.26 12.09
C TYR A 186 1.85 -17.14 10.76
N VAL A 187 0.92 -16.20 10.64
CA VAL A 187 0.17 -15.95 9.39
C VAL A 187 1.11 -15.55 8.27
N THR A 188 2.05 -14.63 8.56
CA THR A 188 3.08 -14.19 7.61
C THR A 188 3.92 -15.36 7.10
N GLN A 189 4.41 -16.22 8.00
CA GLN A 189 5.21 -17.38 7.64
C GLN A 189 4.46 -18.38 6.78
N ILE A 190 3.16 -18.61 7.06
CA ILE A 190 2.31 -19.45 6.21
C ILE A 190 2.16 -18.82 4.83
N ALA A 191 1.89 -17.53 4.75
CA ALA A 191 1.77 -16.79 3.48
C ALA A 191 3.05 -16.89 2.64
N VAL A 192 4.22 -16.63 3.25
CA VAL A 192 5.53 -16.75 2.60
C VAL A 192 5.75 -18.16 2.02
N ARG A 193 5.54 -19.18 2.84
CA ARG A 193 5.73 -20.58 2.38
C ARG A 193 4.77 -20.94 1.25
N TRP A 194 3.54 -20.49 1.34
CA TRP A 194 2.53 -20.76 0.32
C TRP A 194 2.84 -20.07 -1.01
N VAL A 195 3.28 -18.79 -0.96
CA VAL A 195 3.75 -18.04 -2.13
C VAL A 195 4.96 -18.72 -2.77
N MET A 196 5.98 -19.06 -1.96
CA MET A 196 7.19 -19.75 -2.44
C MET A 196 6.89 -21.14 -3.00
N GLY A 197 5.87 -21.83 -2.49
CA GLY A 197 5.38 -23.10 -2.99
C GLY A 197 4.50 -23.00 -4.25
N GLY A 198 4.33 -21.83 -4.83
CA GLY A 198 3.51 -21.60 -6.02
C GLY A 198 2.03 -21.81 -5.76
N PHE A 199 1.55 -21.46 -4.56
CA PHE A 199 0.16 -21.60 -4.10
C PHE A 199 -0.36 -23.02 -4.07
N LYS A 200 0.52 -24.02 -4.08
CA LYS A 200 0.19 -25.44 -3.89
C LYS A 200 0.07 -25.73 -2.39
N GLN A 201 -0.97 -26.48 -2.03
CA GLN A 201 -1.15 -26.97 -0.65
C GLN A 201 -0.15 -28.08 -0.34
#